data_aa4b9f518b4728263a1940ba3c29dfc2
#
_entry.id   aa4b9f518b4728263a1940ba3c29dfc2
#
_cell.length_a   1.000
_cell.length_b   1.000
_cell.length_c   1.000
_cell.angle_alpha   90.00
_cell.angle_beta   90.00
_cell.angle_gamma   90.00
#
_symmetry.space_group_name_H-M   'P 1'
#
loop_
_entity.id
_entity.type
_entity.pdbx_description
1 polymer ?
#
loop_
_entity_poly.entity_id
_entity_poly.type
_entity_poly.pdbx_seq_one_letter_code
_entity_poly.pdbx_strand_id
1 'polypeptide(L)'
;MIITKHNINEFVEPNFQLTMDCSDSNITEIKYIPKSVKTLYCYKNELTKLPTLPDSLTHLYCYENQLIELPDLPNNLEYLYCYKNQLIKLPTLPNSLKDLYCYKNQLTEISYIPNNLLNLFCYDNQLTLLPILPEHLDNLYCHNNNLPYKITEENIKKHNTLIKRKQILNKLNN
;
A
#
# COMPACT_ATOMS: atom_id res chain seq x y z
N MET A 1 1.88 -20.41 -12.07
CA MET A 1 0.70 -21.22 -11.58
C MET A 1 -0.49 -20.29 -11.36
N ILE A 2 -1.72 -20.79 -11.49
CA ILE A 2 -2.96 -20.01 -11.30
C ILE A 2 -3.71 -20.56 -10.08
N ILE A 3 -4.08 -19.66 -9.16
CA ILE A 3 -4.92 -20.02 -8.00
C ILE A 3 -6.39 -19.84 -8.35
N THR A 4 -7.18 -20.88 -8.13
CA THR A 4 -8.61 -20.96 -8.37
C THR A 4 -9.34 -21.52 -7.15
N LYS A 5 -10.67 -21.57 -7.17
CA LYS A 5 -11.46 -22.23 -6.12
C LYS A 5 -11.16 -23.72 -5.97
N HIS A 6 -10.62 -24.38 -7.00
CA HIS A 6 -10.37 -25.81 -6.98
C HIS A 6 -9.06 -26.19 -6.25
N ASN A 7 -8.03 -25.32 -6.31
CA ASN A 7 -6.74 -25.59 -5.66
C ASN A 7 -6.44 -24.63 -4.49
N ILE A 8 -7.42 -23.85 -4.05
CA ILE A 8 -7.22 -22.86 -2.98
C ILE A 8 -6.80 -23.50 -1.64
N ASN A 9 -7.23 -24.73 -1.38
CA ASN A 9 -6.94 -25.41 -0.12
C ASN A 9 -5.45 -25.74 0.07
N GLU A 10 -4.64 -25.68 -1.00
CA GLU A 10 -3.18 -25.80 -0.92
C GLU A 10 -2.52 -24.56 -0.30
N PHE A 11 -3.23 -23.44 -0.25
CA PHE A 11 -2.73 -22.11 0.15
C PHE A 11 -3.43 -21.53 1.37
N VAL A 12 -4.44 -22.21 1.90
CA VAL A 12 -5.22 -21.73 3.06
C VAL A 12 -5.04 -22.71 4.22
N GLU A 13 -4.70 -22.17 5.38
CA GLU A 13 -4.53 -22.98 6.59
C GLU A 13 -5.82 -23.73 6.94
N PRO A 14 -5.76 -25.07 7.12
CA PRO A 14 -6.96 -25.90 7.26
C PRO A 14 -7.82 -25.58 8.48
N ASN A 15 -7.21 -25.08 9.55
CA ASN A 15 -7.88 -24.95 10.86
C ASN A 15 -8.56 -23.61 11.10
N PHE A 16 -8.18 -22.54 10.37
CA PHE A 16 -8.72 -21.19 10.64
C PHE A 16 -9.22 -20.44 9.41
N GLN A 17 -8.83 -20.83 8.19
CA GLN A 17 -9.17 -20.14 6.93
C GLN A 17 -8.94 -18.62 6.95
N LEU A 18 -8.11 -18.13 7.89
CA LEU A 18 -7.85 -16.71 8.07
C LEU A 18 -6.58 -16.25 7.36
N THR A 19 -5.70 -17.18 7.04
CA THR A 19 -4.43 -16.94 6.35
C THR A 19 -4.42 -17.68 5.02
N MET A 20 -4.09 -16.96 3.96
CA MET A 20 -3.78 -17.51 2.66
C MET A 20 -2.32 -17.19 2.36
N ASP A 21 -1.48 -18.21 2.25
CA ASP A 21 -0.08 -18.08 1.89
C ASP A 21 0.21 -18.78 0.57
N CYS A 22 0.50 -17.97 -0.45
CA CYS A 22 0.96 -18.40 -1.75
C CYS A 22 2.24 -17.66 -2.16
N SER A 23 3.02 -17.22 -1.19
CA SER A 23 4.29 -16.54 -1.42
C SER A 23 5.33 -17.47 -2.06
N ASP A 24 6.27 -16.87 -2.82
CA ASP A 24 7.42 -17.56 -3.43
C ASP A 24 7.06 -18.88 -4.18
N SER A 25 5.94 -18.85 -4.94
CA SER A 25 5.34 -20.06 -5.52
C SER A 25 5.16 -20.00 -7.06
N ASN A 26 5.83 -19.05 -7.72
CA ASN A 26 5.72 -18.81 -9.17
C ASN A 26 4.26 -18.63 -9.64
N ILE A 27 3.46 -17.93 -8.82
CA ILE A 27 2.05 -17.65 -9.14
C ILE A 27 1.97 -16.51 -10.16
N THR A 28 1.24 -16.74 -11.22
CA THR A 28 1.01 -15.75 -12.28
C THR A 28 -0.36 -15.09 -12.19
N GLU A 29 -1.33 -15.75 -11.54
CA GLU A 29 -2.69 -15.22 -11.37
C GLU A 29 -3.36 -15.81 -10.13
N ILE A 30 -4.05 -14.95 -9.36
CA ILE A 30 -4.98 -15.34 -8.30
C ILE A 30 -6.38 -14.98 -8.77
N LYS A 31 -7.25 -15.97 -8.99
CA LYS A 31 -8.64 -15.77 -9.41
C LYS A 31 -9.63 -15.72 -8.25
N TYR A 32 -9.22 -16.21 -7.08
CA TYR A 32 -10.10 -16.31 -5.94
C TYR A 32 -9.34 -16.18 -4.61
N ILE A 33 -9.89 -15.37 -3.71
CA ILE A 33 -9.47 -15.26 -2.30
C ILE A 33 -10.72 -15.53 -1.45
N PRO A 34 -10.68 -16.48 -0.50
CA PRO A 34 -11.81 -16.75 0.38
C PRO A 34 -12.22 -15.52 1.20
N LYS A 35 -13.53 -15.34 1.40
CA LYS A 35 -14.08 -14.18 2.13
C LYS A 35 -13.67 -14.10 3.60
N SER A 36 -13.20 -15.19 4.19
CA SER A 36 -12.74 -15.26 5.58
C SER A 36 -11.27 -14.85 5.77
N VAL A 37 -10.50 -14.72 4.68
CA VAL A 37 -9.05 -14.43 4.77
C VAL A 37 -8.82 -13.04 5.36
N LYS A 38 -8.03 -13.00 6.44
CA LYS A 38 -7.57 -11.79 7.12
C LYS A 38 -6.14 -11.42 6.75
N THR A 39 -5.31 -12.41 6.42
CA THR A 39 -3.92 -12.20 6.03
C THR A 39 -3.66 -12.89 4.70
N LEU A 40 -3.18 -12.12 3.72
CA LEU A 40 -2.77 -12.62 2.41
C LEU A 40 -1.28 -12.40 2.21
N TYR A 41 -0.53 -13.50 2.11
CA TYR A 41 0.85 -13.53 1.64
C TYR A 41 0.87 -13.99 0.18
N CYS A 42 1.18 -13.08 -0.74
CA CYS A 42 1.35 -13.38 -2.17
C CYS A 42 2.62 -12.72 -2.74
N TYR A 43 3.58 -12.42 -1.87
CA TYR A 43 4.84 -11.79 -2.25
C TYR A 43 5.76 -12.75 -3.04
N LYS A 44 6.76 -12.20 -3.76
CA LYS A 44 7.72 -12.95 -4.56
C LYS A 44 7.07 -13.91 -5.55
N ASN A 45 6.22 -13.35 -6.41
CA ASN A 45 5.54 -14.06 -7.48
C ASN A 45 5.63 -13.26 -8.80
N GLU A 46 4.88 -13.69 -9.80
CA GLU A 46 4.82 -13.04 -11.12
C GLU A 46 3.45 -12.38 -11.37
N LEU A 47 2.81 -11.89 -10.29
CA LEU A 47 1.47 -11.32 -10.36
C LEU A 47 1.51 -9.94 -11.06
N THR A 48 0.67 -9.76 -12.07
CA THR A 48 0.45 -8.47 -12.73
C THR A 48 -0.79 -7.73 -12.21
N LYS A 49 -1.69 -8.44 -11.54
CA LYS A 49 -2.90 -7.92 -10.91
C LYS A 49 -3.33 -8.78 -9.73
N LEU A 50 -4.12 -8.20 -8.82
CA LEU A 50 -4.83 -8.92 -7.77
C LEU A 50 -6.33 -8.93 -8.06
N PRO A 51 -7.08 -9.96 -7.63
CA PRO A 51 -8.53 -9.95 -7.69
C PRO A 51 -9.11 -9.00 -6.62
N THR A 52 -10.42 -8.85 -6.57
CA THR A 52 -11.11 -8.15 -5.49
C THR A 52 -10.71 -8.75 -4.13
N LEU A 53 -10.32 -7.87 -3.21
CA LEU A 53 -9.91 -8.26 -1.87
C LEU A 53 -11.14 -8.44 -0.96
N PRO A 54 -11.12 -9.40 -0.03
CA PRO A 54 -12.24 -9.60 0.90
C PRO A 54 -12.27 -8.49 1.97
N ASP A 55 -13.47 -8.09 2.42
CA ASP A 55 -13.67 -7.07 3.46
C ASP A 55 -13.03 -7.44 4.81
N SER A 56 -12.80 -8.73 5.04
CA SER A 56 -12.13 -9.25 6.24
C SER A 56 -10.63 -9.03 6.27
N LEU A 57 -10.01 -8.64 5.13
CA LEU A 57 -8.55 -8.54 5.01
C LEU A 57 -8.01 -7.39 5.86
N THR A 58 -7.06 -7.71 6.72
CA THR A 58 -6.34 -6.77 7.58
C THR A 58 -4.86 -6.64 7.21
N HIS A 59 -4.29 -7.66 6.58
CA HIS A 59 -2.87 -7.71 6.21
C HIS A 59 -2.72 -8.14 4.75
N LEU A 60 -2.07 -7.30 3.94
CA LEU A 60 -1.76 -7.60 2.53
C LEU A 60 -0.24 -7.47 2.29
N TYR A 61 0.40 -8.60 1.97
CA TYR A 61 1.81 -8.70 1.62
C TYR A 61 1.95 -9.15 0.16
N CYS A 62 2.00 -8.18 -0.78
CA CYS A 62 2.08 -8.41 -2.22
C CYS A 62 3.36 -7.85 -2.86
N TYR A 63 4.40 -7.64 -2.05
CA TYR A 63 5.68 -7.11 -2.51
C TYR A 63 6.43 -8.09 -3.43
N GLU A 64 7.39 -7.56 -4.21
CA GLU A 64 8.19 -8.34 -5.17
C GLU A 64 7.30 -9.14 -6.15
N ASN A 65 6.48 -8.37 -6.91
CA ASN A 65 5.65 -8.84 -8.00
C ASN A 65 5.80 -7.88 -9.21
N GLN A 66 4.88 -7.96 -10.16
CA GLN A 66 4.84 -7.11 -11.36
C GLN A 66 3.54 -6.30 -11.41
N LEU A 67 2.98 -5.93 -10.23
CA LEU A 67 1.71 -5.23 -10.14
C LEU A 67 1.84 -3.81 -10.67
N ILE A 68 0.96 -3.42 -11.58
CA ILE A 68 0.87 -2.05 -12.11
C ILE A 68 -0.18 -1.21 -11.36
N GLU A 69 -1.13 -1.86 -10.72
CA GLU A 69 -2.16 -1.27 -9.87
C GLU A 69 -2.58 -2.24 -8.77
N LEU A 70 -3.22 -1.70 -7.73
CA LEU A 70 -3.90 -2.48 -6.69
C LEU A 70 -5.40 -2.31 -6.86
N PRO A 71 -6.22 -3.33 -6.51
CA PRO A 71 -7.66 -3.18 -6.40
C PRO A 71 -8.03 -2.26 -5.23
N ASP A 72 -9.32 -1.92 -5.12
CA ASP A 72 -9.83 -1.21 -3.95
C ASP A 72 -9.44 -1.93 -2.65
N LEU A 73 -8.97 -1.15 -1.67
CA LEU A 73 -8.52 -1.69 -0.39
C LEU A 73 -9.70 -1.77 0.59
N PRO A 74 -9.83 -2.87 1.34
CA PRO A 74 -10.88 -3.01 2.33
C PRO A 74 -10.69 -2.03 3.50
N ASN A 75 -11.80 -1.56 4.07
CA ASN A 75 -11.80 -0.55 5.15
C ASN A 75 -11.08 -0.99 6.44
N ASN A 76 -10.88 -2.29 6.62
CA ASN A 76 -10.21 -2.87 7.79
C ASN A 76 -8.72 -3.16 7.58
N LEU A 77 -8.15 -2.77 6.43
CA LEU A 77 -6.75 -3.05 6.14
C LEU A 77 -5.84 -2.20 7.04
N GLU A 78 -4.99 -2.87 7.81
CA GLU A 78 -4.03 -2.25 8.75
C GLU A 78 -2.60 -2.23 8.20
N TYR A 79 -2.22 -3.26 7.41
CA TYR A 79 -0.86 -3.45 6.91
C TYR A 79 -0.86 -3.66 5.41
N LEU A 80 -0.20 -2.77 4.67
CA LEU A 80 -0.04 -2.86 3.21
C LEU A 80 1.45 -2.83 2.83
N TYR A 81 1.98 -3.99 2.40
CA TYR A 81 3.34 -4.12 1.91
C TYR A 81 3.29 -4.46 0.42
N CYS A 82 3.44 -3.42 -0.41
CA CYS A 82 3.37 -3.51 -1.88
C CYS A 82 4.66 -3.00 -2.58
N TYR A 83 5.77 -2.97 -1.86
CA TYR A 83 7.06 -2.51 -2.37
C TYR A 83 7.61 -3.43 -3.47
N LYS A 84 8.56 -2.91 -4.29
CA LYS A 84 9.16 -3.62 -5.42
C LYS A 84 8.10 -4.20 -6.37
N ASN A 85 7.28 -3.31 -6.91
CA ASN A 85 6.30 -3.55 -7.96
C ASN A 85 6.46 -2.48 -9.04
N GLN A 86 5.46 -2.30 -9.89
CA GLN A 86 5.43 -1.31 -10.97
C GLN A 86 4.26 -0.33 -10.79
N LEU A 87 3.84 -0.09 -9.53
CA LEU A 87 2.68 0.73 -9.21
C LEU A 87 2.92 2.19 -9.60
N ILE A 88 2.00 2.78 -10.37
CA ILE A 88 2.03 4.20 -10.76
C ILE A 88 1.18 5.07 -9.84
N LYS A 89 0.21 4.47 -9.15
CA LYS A 89 -0.66 5.10 -8.15
C LYS A 89 -1.09 4.09 -7.10
N LEU A 90 -1.53 4.60 -5.95
CA LEU A 90 -2.20 3.81 -4.93
C LEU A 90 -3.71 4.06 -4.99
N PRO A 91 -4.56 3.08 -4.65
CA PRO A 91 -5.97 3.31 -4.44
C PRO A 91 -6.19 4.17 -3.18
N THR A 92 -7.43 4.53 -2.87
CA THR A 92 -7.76 5.23 -1.62
C THR A 92 -7.31 4.39 -0.42
N LEU A 93 -6.46 4.99 0.43
CA LEU A 93 -5.95 4.32 1.62
C LEU A 93 -7.01 4.35 2.73
N PRO A 94 -7.32 3.21 3.39
CA PRO A 94 -8.30 3.17 4.47
C PRO A 94 -7.77 3.82 5.75
N ASN A 95 -8.68 4.38 6.57
CA ASN A 95 -8.32 5.04 7.82
C ASN A 95 -7.76 4.10 8.90
N SER A 96 -7.95 2.79 8.75
CA SER A 96 -7.38 1.75 9.61
C SER A 96 -5.90 1.50 9.37
N LEU A 97 -5.33 2.00 8.26
CA LEU A 97 -3.97 1.68 7.86
C LEU A 97 -2.95 2.24 8.85
N LYS A 98 -2.07 1.36 9.34
CA LYS A 98 -0.98 1.64 10.30
C LYS A 98 0.37 1.64 9.60
N ASP A 99 0.60 0.67 8.69
CA ASP A 99 1.86 0.53 7.97
C ASP A 99 1.65 0.55 6.46
N LEU A 100 2.38 1.42 5.78
CA LEU A 100 2.43 1.50 4.32
C LEU A 100 3.87 1.38 3.83
N TYR A 101 4.22 0.25 3.21
CA TYR A 101 5.51 -0.01 2.57
C TYR A 101 5.28 -0.10 1.06
N CYS A 102 5.48 1.03 0.36
CA CYS A 102 5.28 1.18 -1.08
C CYS A 102 6.54 1.62 -1.83
N TYR A 103 7.71 1.47 -1.23
CA TYR A 103 8.99 1.85 -1.83
C TYR A 103 9.34 0.99 -3.06
N LYS A 104 10.25 1.50 -3.92
CA LYS A 104 10.64 0.86 -5.18
C LYS A 104 9.44 0.53 -6.06
N ASN A 105 8.71 1.59 -6.44
CA ASN A 105 7.63 1.60 -7.39
C ASN A 105 7.82 2.78 -8.37
N GLN A 106 6.77 3.15 -9.08
CA GLN A 106 6.75 4.27 -10.03
C GLN A 106 5.73 5.34 -9.62
N LEU A 107 5.45 5.46 -8.31
CA LEU A 107 4.45 6.37 -7.79
C LEU A 107 4.83 7.82 -8.05
N THR A 108 3.93 8.58 -8.67
CA THR A 108 4.10 10.02 -8.91
C THR A 108 3.43 10.88 -7.84
N GLU A 109 2.44 10.32 -7.16
CA GLU A 109 1.72 10.95 -6.06
C GLU A 109 1.20 9.94 -5.03
N ILE A 110 0.97 10.42 -3.82
CA ILE A 110 0.12 9.80 -2.81
C ILE A 110 -0.89 10.86 -2.43
N SER A 111 -2.15 10.68 -2.81
CA SER A 111 -3.17 11.73 -2.69
C SER A 111 -3.60 12.01 -1.25
N TYR A 112 -3.52 11.00 -0.39
CA TYR A 112 -3.94 11.07 1.01
C TYR A 112 -3.13 10.10 1.87
N ILE A 113 -2.80 10.51 3.10
CA ILE A 113 -2.21 9.65 4.14
C ILE A 113 -3.17 9.62 5.33
N PRO A 114 -3.62 8.43 5.77
CA PRO A 114 -4.50 8.29 6.93
C PRO A 114 -3.84 8.80 8.22
N ASN A 115 -4.64 9.42 9.09
CA ASN A 115 -4.12 9.94 10.38
C ASN A 115 -3.60 8.84 11.33
N ASN A 116 -4.03 7.60 11.18
CA ASN A 116 -3.59 6.48 12.00
C ASN A 116 -2.31 5.81 11.50
N LEU A 117 -1.72 6.30 10.40
CA LEU A 117 -0.50 5.73 9.87
C LEU A 117 0.67 5.99 10.82
N LEU A 118 1.41 4.94 11.16
CA LEU A 118 2.59 4.94 12.02
C LEU A 118 3.88 4.84 11.20
N ASN A 119 3.87 4.02 10.15
CA ASN A 119 5.05 3.77 9.34
C ASN A 119 4.78 4.04 7.86
N LEU A 120 5.57 4.95 7.27
CA LEU A 120 5.53 5.28 5.85
C LEU A 120 6.90 5.07 5.20
N PHE A 121 7.01 4.04 4.35
CA PHE A 121 8.18 3.74 3.54
C PHE A 121 7.81 3.90 2.06
N CYS A 122 8.09 5.08 1.48
CA CYS A 122 7.77 5.43 0.10
C CYS A 122 9.00 5.90 -0.71
N TYR A 123 10.21 5.58 -0.25
CA TYR A 123 11.45 5.91 -0.95
C TYR A 123 11.58 5.18 -2.30
N ASP A 124 12.52 5.61 -3.15
CA ASP A 124 12.71 5.05 -4.50
C ASP A 124 11.39 5.03 -5.31
N ASN A 125 10.80 6.21 -5.50
CA ASN A 125 9.62 6.47 -6.32
C ASN A 125 9.81 7.77 -7.14
N GLN A 126 8.77 8.29 -7.73
CA GLN A 126 8.78 9.52 -8.54
C GLN A 126 7.92 10.62 -7.90
N LEU A 127 7.72 10.58 -6.58
CA LEU A 127 6.83 11.50 -5.87
C LEU A 127 7.34 12.94 -5.97
N THR A 128 6.48 13.85 -6.39
CA THR A 128 6.78 15.28 -6.48
C THR A 128 6.29 16.05 -5.26
N LEU A 129 5.40 15.48 -4.49
CA LEU A 129 4.87 16.03 -3.26
C LEU A 129 4.39 14.90 -2.36
N LEU A 130 4.44 15.13 -1.04
CA LEU A 130 3.68 14.33 -0.07
C LEU A 130 2.48 15.15 0.43
N PRO A 131 1.35 14.51 0.73
CA PRO A 131 0.20 15.19 1.34
C PRO A 131 0.50 15.60 2.78
N ILE A 132 -0.51 16.06 3.53
CA ILE A 132 -0.41 16.25 4.97
C ILE A 132 -0.08 14.91 5.62
N LEU A 133 0.95 14.92 6.46
CA LEU A 133 1.44 13.74 7.16
C LEU A 133 0.97 13.73 8.62
N PRO A 134 0.68 12.56 9.21
CA PRO A 134 0.48 12.44 10.66
C PRO A 134 1.70 12.96 11.43
N GLU A 135 1.47 13.73 12.49
CA GLU A 135 2.56 14.29 13.31
C GLU A 135 3.19 13.25 14.25
N HIS A 136 2.58 12.08 14.35
CA HIS A 136 3.00 10.96 15.19
C HIS A 136 3.50 9.76 14.39
N LEU A 137 4.00 9.98 13.17
CA LEU A 137 4.70 8.93 12.43
C LEU A 137 5.91 8.46 13.23
N ASP A 138 6.00 7.15 13.45
CA ASP A 138 7.16 6.52 14.09
C ASP A 138 8.33 6.44 13.12
N ASN A 139 8.02 6.15 11.84
CA ASN A 139 9.04 6.06 10.80
C ASN A 139 8.56 6.71 9.49
N LEU A 140 9.44 7.56 8.93
CA LEU A 140 9.24 8.19 7.63
C LEU A 140 10.48 8.01 6.74
N TYR A 141 10.37 7.22 5.68
CA TYR A 141 11.40 7.03 4.67
C TYR A 141 10.85 7.41 3.29
N CYS A 142 11.22 8.60 2.80
CA CYS A 142 10.75 9.17 1.53
C CYS A 142 11.87 9.70 0.62
N HIS A 143 13.12 9.30 0.88
CA HIS A 143 14.28 9.68 0.06
C HIS A 143 14.17 9.10 -1.37
N ASN A 144 15.07 9.53 -2.27
CA ASN A 144 15.07 9.11 -3.68
C ASN A 144 13.67 9.27 -4.34
N ASN A 145 13.14 10.49 -4.24
CA ASN A 145 11.94 10.96 -4.90
C ASN A 145 12.23 12.33 -5.52
N ASN A 146 11.28 12.90 -6.25
CA ASN A 146 11.37 14.23 -6.86
C ASN A 146 10.77 15.31 -5.94
N LEU A 147 10.91 15.14 -4.62
CA LEU A 147 10.36 16.08 -3.65
C LEU A 147 11.11 17.42 -3.69
N PRO A 148 10.42 18.56 -3.54
CA PRO A 148 11.03 19.90 -3.65
C PRO A 148 11.97 20.23 -2.48
N TYR A 149 11.93 19.45 -1.40
CA TYR A 149 12.78 19.58 -0.22
C TYR A 149 12.80 18.27 0.57
N LYS A 150 13.82 18.12 1.42
CA LYS A 150 13.94 16.97 2.30
C LYS A 150 12.87 17.02 3.40
N ILE A 151 12.10 15.95 3.53
CA ILE A 151 11.11 15.76 4.61
C ILE A 151 11.68 14.73 5.59
N THR A 152 11.60 15.06 6.88
CA THR A 152 12.05 14.22 8.00
C THR A 152 11.00 14.32 9.11
N GLU A 153 11.02 13.42 10.08
CA GLU A 153 10.13 13.45 11.25
C GLU A 153 10.19 14.80 11.95
N GLU A 154 11.39 15.39 12.07
CA GLU A 154 11.63 16.67 12.74
C GLU A 154 10.96 17.88 12.07
N ASN A 155 10.76 17.80 10.74
CA ASN A 155 10.18 18.92 9.99
C ASN A 155 8.75 18.68 9.46
N ILE A 156 8.08 17.60 9.86
CA ILE A 156 6.69 17.29 9.45
C ILE A 156 5.74 18.48 9.67
N LYS A 157 5.82 19.17 10.83
CA LYS A 157 4.97 20.32 11.12
C LYS A 157 5.16 21.45 10.10
N LYS A 158 6.40 21.71 9.71
CA LYS A 158 6.74 22.70 8.69
C LYS A 158 6.21 22.27 7.33
N HIS A 159 6.41 21.01 6.95
CA HIS A 159 5.84 20.43 5.74
C HIS A 159 4.32 20.62 5.70
N ASN A 160 3.60 20.16 6.74
CA ASN A 160 2.16 20.26 6.83
C ASN A 160 1.65 21.71 6.71
N THR A 161 2.36 22.66 7.33
CA THR A 161 2.02 24.08 7.22
C THR A 161 2.14 24.58 5.78
N LEU A 162 3.17 24.17 5.05
CA LEU A 162 3.35 24.53 3.64
C LEU A 162 2.26 23.93 2.76
N ILE A 163 1.88 22.67 2.98
CA ILE A 163 0.81 22.02 2.24
C ILE A 163 -0.54 22.69 2.47
N LYS A 164 -0.89 22.99 3.74
CA LYS A 164 -2.13 23.72 4.08
C LYS A 164 -2.20 25.09 3.39
N ARG A 165 -1.10 25.85 3.41
CA ARG A 165 -1.03 27.17 2.72
C ARG A 165 -1.25 27.03 1.21
N LYS A 166 -0.62 26.03 0.58
CA LYS A 166 -0.80 25.77 -0.87
C LYS A 166 -2.25 25.40 -1.19
N GLN A 167 -2.89 24.58 -0.38
CA GLN A 167 -4.31 24.20 -0.55
C GLN A 167 -5.24 25.41 -0.44
N ILE A 168 -5.00 26.35 0.50
CA ILE A 168 -5.77 27.57 0.66
C ILE A 168 -5.61 28.46 -0.58
N LEU A 169 -4.37 28.69 -1.04
CA LEU A 169 -4.10 29.51 -2.22
C LEU A 169 -4.78 28.95 -3.48
N ASN A 170 -4.74 27.63 -3.66
CA ASN A 170 -5.41 26.98 -4.80
C ASN A 170 -6.95 27.16 -4.76
N LYS A 171 -7.55 27.20 -3.56
CA LYS A 171 -9.01 27.45 -3.40
C LYS A 171 -9.40 28.91 -3.63
N LEU A 172 -8.49 29.85 -3.45
CA LEU A 172 -8.75 31.27 -3.68
C LEU A 172 -8.60 31.68 -5.16
N ASN A 173 -7.89 30.85 -5.95
CA ASN A 173 -7.61 31.10 -7.37
C ASN A 173 -8.55 30.32 -8.32
N ASN A 174 -9.49 29.54 -7.77
CA ASN A 174 -10.57 28.85 -8.50
C ASN A 174 -11.95 29.41 -8.10
#